data_36ffd583d2f95ed988c471e414fc4f2b
#
_entry.id   36ffd583d2f95ed988c471e414fc4f2b
#
_cell.length_a   1.000
_cell.length_b   1.000
_cell.length_c   1.000
_cell.angle_alpha   90.00
_cell.angle_beta   90.00
_cell.angle_gamma   90.00
#
_symmetry.space_group_name_H-M   'P 1'
#
loop_
_entity.id
_entity.type
_entity.pdbx_description
1 polymer ?
#
loop_
_entity_poly.entity_id
_entity_poly.type
_entity_poly.pdbx_seq_one_letter_code
_entity_poly.pdbx_strand_id
1 'polypeptide(L)'
;MNARREIAAMLTTTFVSWMGQRTTAVALPLVALAETGSAWSTGLVGGAVGLPMLASPWWARRLRQRLTTGRALARVLAVQVVGLLVVPIGAAVGTVSAVHLAVAGLVTGCATALSGPGQRAVLSDIGDSLGSTVAAKLLAWQDLLHRSTMILAPPLAGWAVAVGGPLPLLWAEATGVGAGAVLLLTVRATAAVAPPARSAGAPALRHVLAQHRDIRRAVTMSGVGGLVWFAFTLGLAILGAETGRPGVLIAAGMTGYGLGSLTGALLAPMLVPRMPALATMAIGWAVLGVTFMALPAVASSVVLLACVAAVGGFCMPLGIGALNRIISTRTDGADRRAAFAAESLVHDGAVSIGLLAGGAIIGVVGAGPTLVAAGVAQVAVALFAGPWPKISRLERRHRRGAGRRVRYRRVRLAMVDDGEAAWPGNTVRGGAGGTSRTR
;
A
#
# COMPACT_ATOMS: atom_id res chain seq x y z
N MET A 1 -10.37 25.11 -20.33
CA MET A 1 -8.99 24.58 -20.21
C MET A 1 -9.05 23.09 -20.45
N ASN A 2 -8.08 22.51 -21.14
CA ASN A 2 -8.20 21.12 -21.62
C ASN A 2 -8.03 20.14 -20.44
N ALA A 3 -9.02 19.31 -20.14
CA ALA A 3 -8.96 18.26 -19.11
C ALA A 3 -7.70 17.38 -19.24
N ARG A 4 -7.19 17.19 -20.47
CA ARG A 4 -5.92 16.51 -20.72
C ARG A 4 -4.74 17.16 -20.04
N ARG A 5 -4.67 18.50 -19.97
CA ARG A 5 -3.59 19.22 -19.26
C ARG A 5 -3.69 19.06 -17.76
N GLU A 6 -4.88 19.07 -17.20
CA GLU A 6 -5.08 18.87 -15.76
C GLU A 6 -4.72 17.44 -15.35
N ILE A 7 -5.13 16.44 -16.14
CA ILE A 7 -4.74 15.03 -15.95
C ILE A 7 -3.22 14.88 -16.02
N ALA A 8 -2.59 15.45 -17.06
CA ALA A 8 -1.14 15.38 -17.21
C ALA A 8 -0.43 16.04 -16.01
N ALA A 9 -0.86 17.22 -15.57
CA ALA A 9 -0.32 17.90 -14.41
C ALA A 9 -0.44 17.05 -13.13
N MET A 10 -1.61 16.44 -12.90
CA MET A 10 -1.85 15.56 -11.74
C MET A 10 -0.96 14.32 -11.78
N LEU A 11 -0.90 13.60 -12.91
CA LEU A 11 -0.09 12.38 -13.05
C LEU A 11 1.40 12.68 -12.96
N THR A 12 1.89 13.76 -13.60
CA THR A 12 3.28 14.18 -13.51
C THR A 12 3.67 14.55 -12.09
N THR A 13 2.85 15.37 -11.40
CA THR A 13 3.09 15.71 -9.99
C THR A 13 3.14 14.47 -9.11
N THR A 14 2.22 13.53 -9.31
CA THR A 14 2.19 12.27 -8.54
C THR A 14 3.45 11.44 -8.81
N PHE A 15 3.85 11.29 -10.06
CA PHE A 15 5.05 10.55 -10.45
C PHE A 15 6.31 11.15 -9.81
N VAL A 16 6.50 12.48 -9.97
CA VAL A 16 7.68 13.19 -9.42
C VAL A 16 7.71 13.09 -7.90
N SER A 17 6.56 13.29 -7.22
CA SER A 17 6.49 13.17 -5.76
C SER A 17 6.85 11.76 -5.28
N TRP A 18 6.37 10.70 -5.94
CA TRP A 18 6.68 9.32 -5.55
C TRP A 18 8.11 8.94 -5.90
N MET A 19 8.63 9.43 -7.04
CA MET A 19 10.03 9.26 -7.41
C MET A 19 10.94 9.84 -6.33
N GLY A 20 10.67 11.08 -5.91
CA GLY A 20 11.39 11.75 -4.82
C GLY A 20 11.29 10.96 -3.51
N GLN A 21 10.09 10.60 -3.07
CA GLN A 21 9.90 9.83 -1.84
C GLN A 21 10.68 8.52 -1.83
N ARG A 22 10.80 7.81 -2.97
CA ARG A 22 11.55 6.56 -3.07
C ARG A 22 13.06 6.80 -3.06
N THR A 23 13.54 7.86 -3.71
CA THR A 23 14.95 8.24 -3.66
C THR A 23 15.35 8.70 -2.25
N THR A 24 14.52 9.50 -1.59
CA THR A 24 14.76 9.95 -0.22
C THR A 24 14.66 8.81 0.80
N ALA A 25 13.82 7.81 0.57
CA ALA A 25 13.80 6.61 1.42
C ALA A 25 15.15 5.85 1.42
N VAL A 26 15.97 6.03 0.38
CA VAL A 26 17.36 5.54 0.33
C VAL A 26 18.34 6.58 0.91
N ALA A 27 18.21 7.85 0.50
CA ALA A 27 19.15 8.91 0.85
C ALA A 27 19.11 9.31 2.32
N LEU A 28 17.90 9.47 2.89
CA LEU A 28 17.73 10.07 4.20
C LEU A 28 18.30 9.23 5.35
N PRO A 29 18.14 7.89 5.37
CA PRO A 29 18.84 7.03 6.33
C PRO A 29 20.36 7.14 6.23
N LEU A 30 20.90 7.28 5.00
CA LEU A 30 22.32 7.40 4.76
C LEU A 30 22.87 8.76 5.21
N VAL A 31 22.12 9.86 4.98
CA VAL A 31 22.47 11.19 5.55
C VAL A 31 22.46 11.10 7.07
N ALA A 32 21.40 10.55 7.67
CA ALA A 32 21.31 10.45 9.11
C ALA A 32 22.47 9.66 9.71
N LEU A 33 22.87 8.55 9.08
CA LEU A 33 23.99 7.74 9.50
C LEU A 33 25.33 8.48 9.32
N ALA A 34 25.56 9.12 8.16
CA ALA A 34 26.79 9.84 7.85
C ALA A 34 27.01 11.04 8.78
N GLU A 35 25.96 11.82 9.06
CA GLU A 35 26.05 13.05 9.86
C GLU A 35 26.05 12.78 11.37
N THR A 36 25.42 11.71 11.83
CA THR A 36 25.26 11.45 13.28
C THR A 36 26.06 10.24 13.77
N GLY A 37 26.55 9.39 12.85
CA GLY A 37 27.21 8.12 13.21
C GLY A 37 26.28 7.10 13.92
N SER A 38 24.97 7.37 13.98
CA SER A 38 24.02 6.61 14.80
C SER A 38 22.90 5.95 13.98
N ALA A 39 22.80 4.63 14.07
CA ALA A 39 21.69 3.87 13.53
C ALA A 39 20.33 4.29 14.13
N TRP A 40 20.31 4.76 15.39
CA TRP A 40 19.13 5.32 16.03
C TRP A 40 18.57 6.52 15.25
N SER A 41 19.44 7.41 14.79
CA SER A 41 19.02 8.60 14.03
C SER A 41 18.37 8.22 12.70
N THR A 42 18.76 7.13 12.07
CA THR A 42 18.11 6.63 10.85
C THR A 42 16.69 6.16 11.12
N GLY A 43 16.47 5.47 12.23
CA GLY A 43 15.14 5.03 12.67
C GLY A 43 14.25 6.19 13.10
N LEU A 44 14.82 7.18 13.77
CA LEU A 44 14.10 8.40 14.19
C LEU A 44 13.48 9.13 12.99
N VAL A 45 14.22 9.25 11.90
CA VAL A 45 13.71 9.89 10.66
C VAL A 45 12.53 9.11 10.09
N GLY A 46 12.71 7.79 9.89
CA GLY A 46 11.64 6.93 9.35
C GLY A 46 10.38 6.95 10.23
N GLY A 47 10.57 6.88 11.55
CA GLY A 47 9.48 6.98 12.53
C GLY A 47 8.79 8.35 12.52
N ALA A 48 9.57 9.44 12.43
CA ALA A 48 9.04 10.79 12.36
C ALA A 48 8.17 11.02 11.10
N VAL A 49 8.51 10.43 9.96
CA VAL A 49 7.66 10.42 8.77
C VAL A 49 6.39 9.57 8.99
N GLY A 50 6.51 8.42 9.61
CA GLY A 50 5.43 7.45 9.80
C GLY A 50 4.39 7.88 10.83
N LEU A 51 4.80 8.51 11.94
CA LEU A 51 3.90 8.91 13.03
C LEU A 51 2.72 9.80 12.59
N PRO A 52 2.92 10.88 11.81
CA PRO A 52 1.80 11.68 11.30
C PRO A 52 0.87 10.89 10.40
N MET A 53 1.40 9.96 9.60
CA MET A 53 0.60 9.09 8.72
C MET A 53 -0.28 8.17 9.55
N LEU A 54 0.28 7.52 10.58
CA LEU A 54 -0.45 6.68 11.52
C LEU A 54 -1.55 7.47 12.24
N ALA A 55 -1.22 8.65 12.76
CA ALA A 55 -2.17 9.51 13.47
C ALA A 55 -3.18 10.21 12.54
N SER A 56 -3.00 10.13 11.20
CA SER A 56 -3.80 10.87 10.22
C SER A 56 -5.32 10.64 10.28
N PRO A 57 -5.88 9.47 10.70
CA PRO A 57 -7.33 9.30 10.86
C PRO A 57 -7.94 10.28 11.87
N TRP A 58 -7.16 10.74 12.85
CA TRP A 58 -7.63 11.65 13.90
C TRP A 58 -7.45 13.13 13.53
N TRP A 59 -6.26 13.54 13.11
CA TRP A 59 -5.95 14.96 12.85
C TRP A 59 -6.21 15.39 11.40
N ALA A 60 -5.95 14.53 10.41
CA ALA A 60 -6.00 14.92 9.00
C ALA A 60 -7.42 14.93 8.42
N ARG A 61 -8.42 14.34 9.10
CA ARG A 61 -9.78 14.18 8.60
C ARG A 61 -10.42 15.47 8.10
N ARG A 62 -10.41 16.52 8.93
CA ARG A 62 -11.00 17.82 8.57
C ARG A 62 -10.22 18.52 7.45
N LEU A 63 -8.89 18.38 7.46
CA LEU A 63 -8.04 18.97 6.44
C LEU A 63 -8.22 18.30 5.09
N ARG A 64 -8.29 16.96 5.03
CA ARG A 64 -8.56 16.22 3.79
C ARG A 64 -9.85 16.64 3.11
N GLN A 65 -10.91 16.94 3.87
CA GLN A 65 -12.18 17.44 3.32
C GLN A 65 -12.04 18.79 2.62
N ARG A 66 -11.01 19.58 2.96
CA ARG A 66 -10.73 20.90 2.36
C ARG A 66 -9.78 20.80 1.15
N LEU A 67 -9.19 19.62 0.90
CA LEU A 67 -8.25 19.41 -0.20
C LEU A 67 -9.00 19.02 -1.49
N THR A 68 -9.89 19.90 -1.93
CA THR A 68 -10.75 19.68 -3.11
C THR A 68 -10.24 20.38 -4.36
N THR A 69 -9.16 21.14 -4.28
CA THR A 69 -8.63 21.92 -5.42
C THR A 69 -7.14 21.72 -5.61
N GLY A 70 -6.65 21.91 -6.83
CA GLY A 70 -5.22 21.89 -7.15
C GLY A 70 -4.44 22.89 -6.31
N ARG A 71 -4.99 24.10 -6.03
CA ARG A 71 -4.36 25.11 -5.16
C ARG A 71 -4.22 24.65 -3.72
N ALA A 72 -5.21 23.93 -3.18
CA ALA A 72 -5.11 23.38 -1.82
C ALA A 72 -4.02 22.31 -1.73
N LEU A 73 -3.94 21.43 -2.73
CA LEU A 73 -2.87 20.45 -2.84
C LEU A 73 -1.49 21.08 -3.02
N ALA A 74 -1.38 22.15 -3.85
CA ALA A 74 -0.14 22.91 -4.03
C ALA A 74 0.39 23.47 -2.71
N ARG A 75 -0.47 24.00 -1.82
CA ARG A 75 -0.07 24.46 -0.49
C ARG A 75 0.48 23.34 0.38
N VAL A 76 -0.13 22.14 0.32
CA VAL A 76 0.37 20.98 1.06
C VAL A 76 1.75 20.58 0.55
N LEU A 77 1.96 20.55 -0.79
CA LEU A 77 3.28 20.26 -1.36
C LEU A 77 4.31 21.36 -1.02
N ALA A 78 3.91 22.64 -0.95
CA ALA A 78 4.79 23.71 -0.51
C ALA A 78 5.27 23.49 0.95
N VAL A 79 4.38 23.06 1.84
CA VAL A 79 4.77 22.66 3.22
C VAL A 79 5.72 21.46 3.19
N GLN A 80 5.49 20.49 2.30
CA GLN A 80 6.41 19.35 2.13
C GLN A 80 7.80 19.80 1.69
N VAL A 81 7.90 20.75 0.75
CA VAL A 81 9.18 21.34 0.33
C VAL A 81 9.92 21.96 1.51
N VAL A 82 9.24 22.73 2.37
CA VAL A 82 9.85 23.28 3.58
C VAL A 82 10.43 22.19 4.46
N GLY A 83 9.69 21.10 4.70
CA GLY A 83 10.18 19.95 5.45
C GLY A 83 11.40 19.27 4.82
N LEU A 84 11.38 19.08 3.50
CA LEU A 84 12.48 18.47 2.75
C LEU A 84 13.76 19.32 2.77
N LEU A 85 13.64 20.65 2.81
CA LEU A 85 14.77 21.57 2.81
C LEU A 85 15.47 21.69 4.18
N VAL A 86 14.84 21.26 5.28
CA VAL A 86 15.42 21.36 6.64
C VAL A 86 16.78 20.67 6.73
N VAL A 87 16.90 19.45 6.19
CA VAL A 87 18.16 18.67 6.25
C VAL A 87 19.23 19.23 5.34
N PRO A 88 19.00 19.45 4.04
CA PRO A 88 20.05 19.95 3.15
C PRO A 88 20.49 21.38 3.48
N ILE A 89 19.60 22.23 4.00
CA ILE A 89 19.98 23.56 4.50
C ILE A 89 20.83 23.42 5.77
N GLY A 90 20.41 22.57 6.72
CA GLY A 90 21.20 22.29 7.92
C GLY A 90 22.60 21.79 7.59
N ALA A 91 22.73 20.91 6.61
CA ALA A 91 24.03 20.42 6.12
C ALA A 91 24.87 21.55 5.48
N ALA A 92 24.26 22.44 4.71
CA ALA A 92 24.95 23.58 4.09
C ALA A 92 25.45 24.59 5.13
N VAL A 93 24.82 24.68 6.30
CA VAL A 93 25.22 25.54 7.44
C VAL A 93 26.17 24.80 8.41
N GLY A 94 26.45 23.49 8.13
CA GLY A 94 27.34 22.68 8.95
C GLY A 94 26.74 22.14 10.26
N THR A 95 25.41 22.08 10.36
CA THR A 95 24.69 21.69 11.60
C THR A 95 23.53 20.74 11.35
N VAL A 96 23.81 19.49 10.98
CA VAL A 96 22.74 18.47 10.98
C VAL A 96 22.67 17.79 12.34
N SER A 97 21.49 17.84 12.96
CA SER A 97 21.23 17.18 14.23
C SER A 97 19.99 16.28 14.15
N ALA A 98 19.79 15.41 15.14
CA ALA A 98 18.59 14.60 15.25
C ALA A 98 17.30 15.42 15.23
N VAL A 99 17.33 16.67 15.72
CA VAL A 99 16.18 17.59 15.66
C VAL A 99 15.83 17.97 14.23
N HIS A 100 16.81 18.33 13.39
CA HIS A 100 16.58 18.63 11.97
C HIS A 100 15.95 17.44 11.26
N LEU A 101 16.45 16.23 11.52
CA LEU A 101 15.94 14.99 10.97
C LEU A 101 14.50 14.70 11.43
N ALA A 102 14.21 14.87 12.71
CA ALA A 102 12.87 14.69 13.26
C ALA A 102 11.85 15.70 12.70
N VAL A 103 12.23 16.98 12.61
CA VAL A 103 11.39 18.06 12.05
C VAL A 103 11.11 17.79 10.57
N ALA A 104 12.15 17.47 9.78
CA ALA A 104 12.00 17.12 8.38
C ALA A 104 11.03 15.93 8.21
N GLY A 105 11.21 14.87 9.01
CA GLY A 105 10.36 13.69 8.99
C GLY A 105 8.89 14.00 9.36
N LEU A 106 8.67 14.75 10.44
CA LEU A 106 7.31 15.12 10.88
C LEU A 106 6.58 15.98 9.84
N VAL A 107 7.24 17.01 9.30
CA VAL A 107 6.61 17.93 8.34
C VAL A 107 6.31 17.19 7.03
N THR A 108 7.27 16.42 6.51
CA THR A 108 7.06 15.63 5.28
C THR A 108 6.00 14.54 5.49
N GLY A 109 5.98 13.88 6.64
CA GLY A 109 4.98 12.89 7.00
C GLY A 109 3.57 13.48 7.08
N CYS A 110 3.41 14.66 7.69
CA CYS A 110 2.13 15.39 7.70
C CYS A 110 1.67 15.74 6.28
N ALA A 111 2.57 16.28 5.46
CA ALA A 111 2.25 16.65 4.09
C ALA A 111 1.87 15.43 3.24
N THR A 112 2.61 14.33 3.34
CA THR A 112 2.33 13.07 2.63
C THR A 112 0.99 12.47 3.04
N ALA A 113 0.65 12.48 4.34
CA ALA A 113 -0.63 12.01 4.85
C ALA A 113 -1.84 12.77 4.26
N LEU A 114 -1.64 14.00 3.81
CA LEU A 114 -2.66 14.85 3.20
C LEU A 114 -2.65 14.75 1.66
N SER A 115 -1.46 14.82 1.04
CA SER A 115 -1.31 14.94 -0.41
C SER A 115 -1.76 13.69 -1.16
N GLY A 116 -1.40 12.49 -0.71
CA GLY A 116 -1.72 11.23 -1.40
C GLY A 116 -3.22 11.01 -1.60
N PRO A 117 -4.03 10.99 -0.52
CA PRO A 117 -5.48 10.87 -0.65
C PRO A 117 -6.12 12.03 -1.42
N GLY A 118 -5.61 13.26 -1.24
CA GLY A 118 -6.11 14.44 -1.95
C GLY A 118 -5.88 14.37 -3.45
N GLN A 119 -4.70 13.95 -3.90
CA GLN A 119 -4.41 13.76 -5.32
C GLN A 119 -5.31 12.71 -5.96
N ARG A 120 -5.54 11.57 -5.28
CA ARG A 120 -6.45 10.53 -5.76
C ARG A 120 -7.89 11.04 -5.90
N ALA A 121 -8.38 11.81 -4.93
CA ALA A 121 -9.71 12.36 -4.96
C ALA A 121 -9.91 13.32 -6.15
N VAL A 122 -9.01 14.29 -6.31
CA VAL A 122 -9.08 15.26 -7.43
C VAL A 122 -8.95 14.56 -8.78
N LEU A 123 -8.05 13.57 -8.90
CA LEU A 123 -7.90 12.79 -10.15
C LEU A 123 -9.15 11.96 -10.47
N SER A 124 -9.78 11.36 -9.45
CA SER A 124 -11.04 10.64 -9.59
C SER A 124 -12.16 11.57 -10.09
N ASP A 125 -12.31 12.75 -9.49
CA ASP A 125 -13.36 13.70 -9.86
C ASP A 125 -13.16 14.27 -11.25
N ILE A 126 -11.91 14.52 -11.68
CA ILE A 126 -11.62 14.84 -13.08
C ILE A 126 -12.08 13.70 -13.99
N GLY A 127 -11.80 12.46 -13.61
CA GLY A 127 -12.22 11.27 -14.36
C GLY A 127 -13.73 11.14 -14.44
N ASP A 128 -14.44 11.29 -13.33
CA ASP A 128 -15.89 11.19 -13.24
C ASP A 128 -16.59 12.26 -14.09
N SER A 129 -16.02 13.47 -14.17
CA SER A 129 -16.53 14.54 -15.06
C SER A 129 -16.42 14.22 -16.55
N LEU A 130 -15.54 13.25 -16.91
CA LEU A 130 -15.33 12.79 -18.30
C LEU A 130 -16.05 11.47 -18.61
N GLY A 131 -16.59 10.81 -17.59
CA GLY A 131 -17.33 9.55 -17.69
C GLY A 131 -16.90 8.50 -16.67
N SER A 132 -17.82 7.70 -16.17
CA SER A 132 -17.64 6.76 -15.06
C SER A 132 -16.51 5.73 -15.25
N THR A 133 -16.18 5.38 -16.51
CA THR A 133 -15.06 4.46 -16.80
C THR A 133 -13.70 5.16 -16.85
N VAL A 134 -13.68 6.50 -16.98
CA VAL A 134 -12.44 7.28 -17.11
C VAL A 134 -11.75 7.40 -15.75
N ALA A 135 -12.48 7.62 -14.67
CA ALA A 135 -11.93 7.69 -13.33
C ALA A 135 -11.15 6.41 -12.97
N ALA A 136 -11.74 5.23 -13.22
CA ALA A 136 -11.08 3.95 -12.99
C ALA A 136 -9.79 3.81 -13.81
N LYS A 137 -9.77 4.26 -15.07
CA LYS A 137 -8.58 4.26 -15.93
C LYS A 137 -7.50 5.20 -15.41
N LEU A 138 -7.86 6.40 -14.95
CA LEU A 138 -6.90 7.37 -14.41
C LEU A 138 -6.26 6.88 -13.11
N LEU A 139 -7.04 6.27 -12.23
CA LEU A 139 -6.52 5.67 -11.00
C LEU A 139 -5.62 4.47 -11.30
N ALA A 140 -5.94 3.66 -12.32
CA ALA A 140 -5.07 2.58 -12.77
C ALA A 140 -3.74 3.10 -13.34
N TRP A 141 -3.76 4.19 -14.12
CA TRP A 141 -2.54 4.86 -14.58
C TRP A 141 -1.70 5.41 -13.41
N GLN A 142 -2.37 6.00 -12.42
CA GLN A 142 -1.70 6.47 -11.21
C GLN A 142 -1.02 5.31 -10.45
N ASP A 143 -1.68 4.16 -10.31
CA ASP A 143 -1.08 2.97 -9.69
C ASP A 143 0.10 2.41 -10.49
N LEU A 144 0.01 2.42 -11.82
CA LEU A 144 1.11 2.02 -12.70
C LEU A 144 2.33 2.94 -12.51
N LEU A 145 2.13 4.26 -12.47
CA LEU A 145 3.19 5.22 -12.18
C LEU A 145 3.82 4.99 -10.81
N HIS A 146 3.00 4.71 -9.79
CA HIS A 146 3.50 4.35 -8.46
C HIS A 146 4.42 3.12 -8.50
N ARG A 147 4.02 2.05 -9.20
CA ARG A 147 4.84 0.84 -9.33
C ARG A 147 6.11 1.08 -10.13
N SER A 148 6.05 1.89 -11.19
CA SER A 148 7.24 2.22 -11.97
C SER A 148 8.29 2.97 -11.14
N THR A 149 7.88 3.85 -10.22
CA THR A 149 8.84 4.51 -9.32
C THR A 149 9.53 3.55 -8.36
N MET A 150 8.89 2.44 -7.97
CA MET A 150 9.54 1.41 -7.14
C MET A 150 10.70 0.71 -7.86
N ILE A 151 10.66 0.67 -9.18
CA ILE A 151 11.71 0.05 -10.00
C ILE A 151 12.79 1.06 -10.37
N LEU A 152 12.40 2.28 -10.75
CA LEU A 152 13.29 3.29 -11.29
C LEU A 152 14.05 4.07 -10.23
N ALA A 153 13.38 4.43 -9.12
CA ALA A 153 13.98 5.31 -8.12
C ALA A 153 15.17 4.69 -7.36
N PRO A 154 15.13 3.41 -6.90
CA PRO A 154 16.22 2.85 -6.12
C PRO A 154 17.57 2.77 -6.85
N PRO A 155 17.66 2.31 -8.12
CA PRO A 155 18.94 2.32 -8.83
C PRO A 155 19.45 3.73 -9.09
N LEU A 156 18.56 4.69 -9.41
CA LEU A 156 18.95 6.09 -9.58
C LEU A 156 19.45 6.69 -8.25
N ALA A 157 18.79 6.38 -7.15
CA ALA A 157 19.24 6.82 -5.82
C ALA A 157 20.60 6.21 -5.46
N GLY A 158 20.78 4.90 -5.66
CA GLY A 158 22.04 4.21 -5.37
C GLY A 158 23.20 4.75 -6.21
N TRP A 159 22.96 4.98 -7.50
CA TRP A 159 23.94 5.61 -8.39
C TRP A 159 24.29 7.04 -7.94
N ALA A 160 23.30 7.87 -7.67
CA ALA A 160 23.51 9.26 -7.25
C ALA A 160 24.25 9.34 -5.90
N VAL A 161 23.94 8.45 -4.95
CA VAL A 161 24.67 8.37 -3.68
C VAL A 161 26.12 7.95 -3.90
N ALA A 162 26.38 7.00 -4.80
CA ALA A 162 27.74 6.55 -5.10
C ALA A 162 28.62 7.63 -5.75
N VAL A 163 28.02 8.52 -6.57
CA VAL A 163 28.77 9.57 -7.32
C VAL A 163 28.87 10.87 -6.52
N GLY A 164 27.79 11.31 -5.89
CA GLY A 164 27.70 12.66 -5.28
C GLY A 164 27.27 12.68 -3.82
N GLY A 165 27.12 11.51 -3.21
CA GLY A 165 26.58 11.38 -1.85
C GLY A 165 25.05 11.53 -1.79
N PRO A 166 24.46 11.41 -0.59
CA PRO A 166 23.01 11.39 -0.43
C PRO A 166 22.34 12.79 -0.44
N LEU A 167 23.06 13.86 -0.12
CA LEU A 167 22.50 15.23 -0.02
C LEU A 167 21.89 15.77 -1.32
N PRO A 168 22.54 15.61 -2.51
CA PRO A 168 21.97 16.06 -3.78
C PRO A 168 20.58 15.50 -4.07
N LEU A 169 20.29 14.29 -3.61
CA LEU A 169 18.96 13.68 -3.78
C LEU A 169 17.87 14.42 -3.00
N LEU A 170 18.18 14.92 -1.81
CA LEU A 170 17.23 15.70 -1.01
C LEU A 170 16.90 17.04 -1.67
N TRP A 171 17.91 17.71 -2.26
CA TRP A 171 17.71 18.91 -3.07
C TRP A 171 16.86 18.63 -4.31
N ALA A 172 17.15 17.53 -5.00
CA ALA A 172 16.40 17.11 -6.19
C ALA A 172 14.93 16.80 -5.86
N GLU A 173 14.67 16.12 -4.74
CA GLU A 173 13.29 15.88 -4.29
C GLU A 173 12.56 17.18 -3.95
N ALA A 174 13.18 18.05 -3.16
CA ALA A 174 12.58 19.35 -2.81
C ALA A 174 12.24 20.17 -4.06
N THR A 175 13.15 20.19 -5.05
CA THR A 175 12.93 20.87 -6.34
C THR A 175 11.80 20.20 -7.13
N GLY A 176 11.78 18.88 -7.21
CA GLY A 176 10.75 18.12 -7.92
C GLY A 176 9.36 18.31 -7.30
N VAL A 177 9.24 18.21 -5.97
CA VAL A 177 7.98 18.46 -5.25
C VAL A 177 7.54 19.92 -5.42
N GLY A 178 8.48 20.88 -5.40
CA GLY A 178 8.23 22.29 -5.67
C GLY A 178 7.68 22.52 -7.08
N ALA A 179 8.30 21.92 -8.10
CA ALA A 179 7.80 21.96 -9.48
C ALA A 179 6.39 21.35 -9.57
N GLY A 180 6.15 20.24 -8.88
CA GLY A 180 4.82 19.63 -8.77
C GLY A 180 3.79 20.56 -8.12
N ALA A 181 4.18 21.29 -7.07
CA ALA A 181 3.30 22.29 -6.44
C ALA A 181 2.92 23.39 -7.45
N VAL A 182 3.87 23.90 -8.23
CA VAL A 182 3.62 24.89 -9.29
C VAL A 182 2.66 24.33 -10.35
N LEU A 183 2.89 23.10 -10.81
CA LEU A 183 2.03 22.41 -11.76
C LEU A 183 0.59 22.30 -11.26
N LEU A 184 0.38 21.98 -9.96
CA LEU A 184 -0.94 21.87 -9.37
C LEU A 184 -1.72 23.20 -9.34
N LEU A 185 -1.05 24.35 -9.40
CA LEU A 185 -1.73 25.66 -9.53
C LEU A 185 -2.48 25.78 -10.86
N THR A 186 -2.09 25.01 -11.88
CA THR A 186 -2.77 24.97 -13.16
C THR A 186 -4.04 24.13 -13.18
N VAL A 187 -4.22 23.25 -12.16
CA VAL A 187 -5.39 22.38 -12.03
C VAL A 187 -6.55 23.17 -11.45
N ARG A 188 -7.59 23.35 -12.22
CA ARG A 188 -8.81 24.11 -11.86
C ARG A 188 -9.96 23.20 -11.41
N ALA A 189 -9.87 21.90 -11.70
CA ALA A 189 -10.88 20.95 -11.26
C ALA A 189 -11.06 21.02 -9.74
N THR A 190 -12.31 20.97 -9.31
CA THR A 190 -12.69 20.98 -7.91
C THR A 190 -13.30 19.63 -7.58
N ALA A 191 -12.67 18.92 -6.64
CA ALA A 191 -13.23 17.68 -6.14
C ALA A 191 -14.57 17.94 -5.41
N ALA A 192 -15.55 17.08 -5.65
CA ALA A 192 -16.78 17.13 -4.88
C ALA A 192 -16.45 16.91 -3.39
N VAL A 193 -17.04 17.73 -2.52
CA VAL A 193 -16.94 17.49 -1.06
C VAL A 193 -17.67 16.17 -0.79
N ALA A 194 -16.92 15.09 -0.67
CA ALA A 194 -17.51 13.82 -0.31
C ALA A 194 -18.23 13.96 1.04
N PRO A 195 -19.48 13.48 1.18
CA PRO A 195 -20.13 13.41 2.47
C PRO A 195 -19.16 12.74 3.45
N PRO A 196 -19.08 13.20 4.70
CA PRO A 196 -18.15 12.62 5.66
C PRO A 196 -18.40 11.11 5.71
N ALA A 197 -17.49 10.33 5.14
CA ALA A 197 -17.55 8.89 5.27
C ALA A 197 -17.65 8.64 6.77
N ARG A 198 -18.75 8.03 7.23
CA ARG A 198 -18.85 7.58 8.61
C ARG A 198 -17.65 6.66 8.80
N SER A 199 -16.56 7.21 9.35
CA SER A 199 -15.39 6.42 9.68
C SER A 199 -15.89 5.32 10.57
N ALA A 200 -15.66 4.07 10.17
CA ALA A 200 -15.90 2.95 11.06
C ALA A 200 -15.12 3.26 12.35
N GLY A 201 -15.83 3.56 13.44
CA GLY A 201 -15.21 3.88 14.70
C GLY A 201 -14.43 2.67 15.23
N ALA A 202 -13.49 2.88 16.16
CA ALA A 202 -12.72 1.80 16.77
C ALA A 202 -13.58 0.59 17.22
N PRO A 203 -14.83 0.76 17.71
CA PRO A 203 -15.75 -0.35 17.98
C PRO A 203 -16.06 -1.20 16.75
N ALA A 204 -16.30 -0.59 15.57
CA ALA A 204 -16.60 -1.33 14.33
C ALA A 204 -15.38 -2.11 13.82
N LEU A 205 -14.16 -1.55 13.94
CA LEU A 205 -12.92 -2.25 13.60
C LEU A 205 -12.73 -3.49 14.47
N ARG A 206 -12.90 -3.35 15.80
CA ARG A 206 -12.79 -4.45 16.76
C ARG A 206 -13.86 -5.53 16.52
N HIS A 207 -15.08 -5.12 16.22
CA HIS A 207 -16.19 -6.01 15.95
C HIS A 207 -15.90 -6.91 14.73
N VAL A 208 -15.50 -6.34 13.60
CA VAL A 208 -15.17 -7.09 12.39
C VAL A 208 -14.00 -8.07 12.62
N LEU A 209 -12.95 -7.64 13.31
CA LEU A 209 -11.82 -8.53 13.63
C LEU A 209 -12.20 -9.65 14.61
N ALA A 210 -13.14 -9.40 15.52
CA ALA A 210 -13.63 -10.42 16.44
C ALA A 210 -14.49 -11.47 15.74
N GLN A 211 -15.37 -11.05 14.83
CA GLN A 211 -16.30 -11.93 14.12
C GLN A 211 -15.62 -12.77 13.02
N HIS A 212 -14.63 -12.23 12.33
CA HIS A 212 -14.01 -12.88 11.18
C HIS A 212 -12.60 -13.37 11.47
N ARG A 213 -12.46 -14.63 11.90
CA ARG A 213 -11.17 -15.25 12.24
C ARG A 213 -10.14 -15.18 11.10
N ASP A 214 -10.57 -15.38 9.85
CA ASP A 214 -9.67 -15.35 8.70
C ASP A 214 -9.16 -13.93 8.43
N ILE A 215 -10.01 -12.90 8.58
CA ILE A 215 -9.61 -11.49 8.47
C ILE A 215 -8.62 -11.14 9.58
N ARG A 216 -8.90 -11.52 10.82
CA ARG A 216 -7.98 -11.30 11.95
C ARG A 216 -6.61 -11.90 11.69
N ARG A 217 -6.53 -13.16 11.20
CA ARG A 217 -5.28 -13.83 10.85
C ARG A 217 -4.53 -13.09 9.74
N ALA A 218 -5.24 -12.70 8.69
CA ALA A 218 -4.65 -11.96 7.58
C ALA A 218 -4.14 -10.59 8.01
N VAL A 219 -4.91 -9.85 8.81
CA VAL A 219 -4.50 -8.55 9.38
C VAL A 219 -3.30 -8.70 10.33
N THR A 220 -3.24 -9.78 11.14
CA THR A 220 -2.06 -10.06 11.97
C THR A 220 -0.82 -10.31 11.13
N MET A 221 -0.90 -11.12 10.05
CA MET A 221 0.22 -11.32 9.12
C MET A 221 0.66 -10.00 8.48
N SER A 222 -0.30 -9.18 8.01
CA SER A 222 -0.01 -7.86 7.44
C SER A 222 0.67 -6.93 8.45
N GLY A 223 0.20 -6.91 9.69
CA GLY A 223 0.78 -6.11 10.76
C GLY A 223 2.22 -6.51 11.10
N VAL A 224 2.50 -7.81 11.26
CA VAL A 224 3.89 -8.28 11.49
C VAL A 224 4.76 -7.95 10.28
N GLY A 225 4.24 -8.13 9.05
CA GLY A 225 4.95 -7.73 7.82
C GLY A 225 5.31 -6.25 7.80
N GLY A 226 4.36 -5.39 8.18
CA GLY A 226 4.62 -3.96 8.34
C GLY A 226 5.68 -3.67 9.41
N LEU A 227 5.55 -4.31 10.59
CA LEU A 227 6.48 -4.11 11.71
C LEU A 227 7.94 -4.43 11.33
N VAL A 228 8.17 -5.52 10.59
CA VAL A 228 9.52 -5.96 10.24
C VAL A 228 10.08 -5.34 8.94
N TRP A 229 9.29 -4.53 8.25
CA TRP A 229 9.67 -3.90 6.99
C TRP A 229 10.90 -2.99 7.11
N PHE A 230 11.12 -2.39 8.30
CA PHE A 230 12.30 -1.60 8.58
C PHE A 230 13.61 -2.37 8.37
N ALA A 231 13.61 -3.67 8.66
CA ALA A 231 14.81 -4.49 8.48
C ALA A 231 15.23 -4.55 7.00
N PHE A 232 14.27 -4.63 6.08
CA PHE A 232 14.57 -4.56 4.65
C PHE A 232 15.08 -3.17 4.23
N THR A 233 14.46 -2.09 4.69
CA THR A 233 14.80 -0.73 4.28
C THR A 233 16.03 -0.20 5.03
N LEU A 234 15.94 -0.05 6.35
CA LEU A 234 17.05 0.45 7.18
C LEU A 234 18.17 -0.57 7.29
N GLY A 235 17.83 -1.86 7.44
CA GLY A 235 18.83 -2.92 7.57
C GLY A 235 19.73 -3.03 6.35
N LEU A 236 19.19 -3.02 5.12
CA LEU A 236 20.01 -3.04 3.91
C LEU A 236 20.82 -1.75 3.71
N ALA A 237 20.27 -0.59 4.10
CA ALA A 237 20.99 0.67 4.03
C ALA A 237 22.23 0.65 4.95
N ILE A 238 22.04 0.21 6.20
CA ILE A 238 23.10 0.15 7.21
C ILE A 238 24.10 -0.97 6.87
N LEU A 239 23.64 -2.16 6.48
CA LEU A 239 24.50 -3.26 6.04
C LEU A 239 25.40 -2.85 4.84
N GLY A 240 24.83 -2.06 3.91
CA GLY A 240 25.61 -1.48 2.81
C GLY A 240 26.70 -0.55 3.30
N ALA A 241 26.41 0.30 4.29
CA ALA A 241 27.41 1.18 4.90
C ALA A 241 28.47 0.40 5.68
N GLU A 242 28.07 -0.58 6.50
CA GLU A 242 28.98 -1.46 7.25
C GLU A 242 29.93 -2.25 6.33
N THR A 243 29.49 -2.60 5.12
CA THR A 243 30.30 -3.34 4.13
C THR A 243 31.04 -2.44 3.15
N GLY A 244 31.13 -1.14 3.41
CA GLY A 244 31.83 -0.16 2.54
C GLY A 244 31.13 0.13 1.20
N ARG A 245 29.85 -0.22 1.08
CA ARG A 245 29.03 -0.02 -0.14
C ARG A 245 27.73 0.74 0.18
N PRO A 246 27.83 1.97 0.71
CA PRO A 246 26.68 2.75 1.11
C PRO A 246 25.71 2.96 -0.08
N GLY A 247 24.43 2.75 0.15
CA GLY A 247 23.39 2.89 -0.87
C GLY A 247 23.25 1.73 -1.86
N VAL A 248 24.32 0.94 -2.12
CA VAL A 248 24.31 -0.11 -3.15
C VAL A 248 23.39 -1.26 -2.79
N LEU A 249 23.46 -1.77 -1.56
CA LEU A 249 22.65 -2.94 -1.16
C LEU A 249 21.17 -2.61 -1.06
N ILE A 250 20.81 -1.44 -0.53
CA ILE A 250 19.40 -1.02 -0.49
C ILE A 250 18.86 -0.76 -1.89
N ALA A 251 19.65 -0.14 -2.79
CA ALA A 251 19.24 0.09 -4.16
C ALA A 251 19.00 -1.24 -4.91
N ALA A 252 19.94 -2.19 -4.81
CA ALA A 252 19.81 -3.50 -5.42
C ALA A 252 18.60 -4.28 -4.86
N GLY A 253 18.45 -4.29 -3.53
CA GLY A 253 17.34 -4.94 -2.86
C GLY A 253 15.99 -4.38 -3.29
N MET A 254 15.83 -3.06 -3.28
CA MET A 254 14.58 -2.39 -3.68
C MET A 254 14.28 -2.57 -5.18
N THR A 255 15.31 -2.53 -6.03
CA THR A 255 15.16 -2.77 -7.48
C THR A 255 14.71 -4.21 -7.74
N GLY A 256 15.40 -5.19 -7.16
CA GLY A 256 15.02 -6.61 -7.28
C GLY A 256 13.60 -6.84 -6.78
N TYR A 257 13.29 -6.37 -5.58
CA TYR A 257 11.96 -6.44 -5.00
C TYR A 257 10.90 -5.79 -5.90
N GLY A 258 11.19 -4.61 -6.46
CA GLY A 258 10.29 -3.91 -7.37
C GLY A 258 10.01 -4.69 -8.64
N LEU A 259 11.03 -5.26 -9.29
CA LEU A 259 10.90 -6.11 -10.49
C LEU A 259 10.08 -7.38 -10.18
N GLY A 260 10.39 -8.05 -9.07
CA GLY A 260 9.62 -9.19 -8.60
C GLY A 260 8.15 -8.82 -8.33
N SER A 261 7.92 -7.69 -7.67
CA SER A 261 6.56 -7.20 -7.36
C SER A 261 5.76 -6.86 -8.62
N LEU A 262 6.40 -6.30 -9.65
CA LEU A 262 5.73 -6.04 -10.93
C LEU A 262 5.28 -7.35 -11.60
N THR A 263 6.17 -8.33 -11.69
CA THR A 263 5.84 -9.64 -12.28
C THR A 263 4.77 -10.37 -11.48
N GLY A 264 4.86 -10.35 -10.15
CA GLY A 264 3.84 -10.90 -9.25
C GLY A 264 2.48 -10.22 -9.41
N ALA A 265 2.44 -8.90 -9.56
CA ALA A 265 1.21 -8.13 -9.75
C ALA A 265 0.53 -8.45 -11.10
N LEU A 266 1.30 -8.65 -12.17
CA LEU A 266 0.76 -9.07 -13.48
C LEU A 266 0.13 -10.45 -13.43
N LEU A 267 0.68 -11.37 -12.64
CA LEU A 267 0.19 -12.74 -12.50
C LEU A 267 -0.88 -12.91 -11.41
N ALA A 268 -0.98 -11.97 -10.46
CA ALA A 268 -1.92 -12.06 -9.34
C ALA A 268 -3.39 -12.25 -9.77
N PRO A 269 -3.93 -11.56 -10.79
CA PRO A 269 -5.30 -11.79 -11.24
C PRO A 269 -5.58 -13.20 -11.74
N MET A 270 -4.57 -13.89 -12.25
CA MET A 270 -4.68 -15.26 -12.74
C MET A 270 -4.51 -16.30 -11.63
N LEU A 271 -3.58 -16.07 -10.70
CA LEU A 271 -3.17 -17.03 -9.68
C LEU A 271 -4.04 -16.95 -8.41
N VAL A 272 -4.30 -15.74 -7.90
CA VAL A 272 -5.03 -15.55 -6.63
C VAL A 272 -6.44 -16.17 -6.63
N PRO A 273 -7.26 -16.09 -7.72
CA PRO A 273 -8.57 -16.73 -7.73
C PRO A 273 -8.53 -18.27 -7.66
N ARG A 274 -7.43 -18.88 -8.10
CA ARG A 274 -7.28 -20.35 -8.17
C ARG A 274 -6.77 -20.97 -6.88
N MET A 275 -6.15 -20.19 -6.02
CA MET A 275 -5.50 -20.64 -4.79
C MET A 275 -6.34 -20.37 -3.55
N PRO A 276 -6.25 -21.15 -2.45
CA PRO A 276 -6.87 -20.83 -1.17
C PRO A 276 -6.26 -19.53 -0.60
N ALA A 277 -7.07 -18.48 -0.44
CA ALA A 277 -6.57 -17.14 -0.16
C ALA A 277 -5.67 -17.05 1.09
N LEU A 278 -6.07 -17.66 2.22
CA LEU A 278 -5.26 -17.62 3.44
C LEU A 278 -3.94 -18.39 3.29
N ALA A 279 -3.93 -19.49 2.53
CA ALA A 279 -2.69 -20.23 2.23
C ALA A 279 -1.76 -19.42 1.31
N THR A 280 -2.32 -18.79 0.27
CA THR A 280 -1.56 -17.92 -0.63
C THR A 280 -0.88 -16.79 0.13
N MET A 281 -1.61 -16.14 1.02
CA MET A 281 -1.04 -15.10 1.88
C MET A 281 0.06 -15.65 2.79
N ALA A 282 -0.19 -16.76 3.49
CA ALA A 282 0.79 -17.36 4.39
C ALA A 282 2.08 -17.78 3.66
N ILE A 283 1.95 -18.40 2.48
CA ILE A 283 3.10 -18.77 1.64
C ILE A 283 3.86 -17.52 1.21
N GLY A 284 3.18 -16.49 0.74
CA GLY A 284 3.81 -15.23 0.31
C GLY A 284 4.60 -14.58 1.44
N TRP A 285 4.02 -14.53 2.65
CA TRP A 285 4.70 -13.98 3.85
C TRP A 285 5.87 -14.87 4.29
N ALA A 286 5.73 -16.20 4.24
CA ALA A 286 6.82 -17.12 4.57
C ALA A 286 8.00 -16.97 3.59
N VAL A 287 7.73 -16.91 2.28
CA VAL A 287 8.77 -16.70 1.26
C VAL A 287 9.47 -15.36 1.46
N LEU A 288 8.73 -14.28 1.73
CA LEU A 288 9.31 -12.97 2.04
C LEU A 288 10.21 -13.04 3.31
N GLY A 289 9.78 -13.78 4.34
CA GLY A 289 10.59 -13.99 5.54
C GLY A 289 11.89 -14.76 5.26
N VAL A 290 11.82 -15.83 4.46
CA VAL A 290 13.02 -16.56 4.00
C VAL A 290 13.94 -15.66 3.18
N THR A 291 13.37 -14.79 2.33
CA THR A 291 14.12 -13.77 1.59
C THR A 291 14.91 -12.89 2.57
N PHE A 292 14.26 -12.34 3.61
CA PHE A 292 14.94 -11.48 4.60
C PHE A 292 16.10 -12.23 5.31
N MET A 293 15.90 -13.50 5.65
CA MET A 293 16.95 -14.32 6.27
C MET A 293 18.14 -14.57 5.33
N ALA A 294 17.89 -14.67 4.01
CA ALA A 294 18.93 -14.96 3.04
C ALA A 294 19.77 -13.71 2.64
N LEU A 295 19.16 -12.48 2.71
CA LEU A 295 19.82 -11.26 2.24
C LEU A 295 21.21 -11.01 2.83
N PRO A 296 21.49 -11.17 4.15
CA PRO A 296 22.83 -10.96 4.70
C PRO A 296 23.87 -11.93 4.13
N ALA A 297 23.49 -13.19 3.90
CA ALA A 297 24.39 -14.23 3.38
C ALA A 297 24.81 -13.96 1.93
N VAL A 298 23.97 -13.26 1.14
CA VAL A 298 24.24 -12.95 -0.27
C VAL A 298 24.70 -11.50 -0.49
N ALA A 299 24.94 -10.76 0.59
CA ALA A 299 25.31 -9.34 0.53
C ALA A 299 26.62 -9.05 -0.22
N SER A 300 27.51 -10.03 -0.38
CA SER A 300 28.73 -9.93 -1.18
C SER A 300 28.46 -9.72 -2.68
N SER A 301 27.37 -10.30 -3.20
CA SER A 301 26.98 -10.20 -4.62
C SER A 301 25.72 -9.35 -4.78
N VAL A 302 25.87 -8.18 -5.41
CA VAL A 302 24.77 -7.24 -5.69
C VAL A 302 23.67 -7.89 -6.53
N VAL A 303 24.07 -8.66 -7.55
CA VAL A 303 23.14 -9.35 -8.45
C VAL A 303 22.37 -10.43 -7.71
N LEU A 304 23.05 -11.27 -6.90
CA LEU A 304 22.39 -12.34 -6.16
C LEU A 304 21.44 -11.76 -5.10
N LEU A 305 21.83 -10.67 -4.43
CA LEU A 305 20.97 -9.95 -3.50
C LEU A 305 19.70 -9.43 -4.19
N ALA A 306 19.84 -8.82 -5.37
CA ALA A 306 18.69 -8.37 -6.16
C ALA A 306 17.79 -9.54 -6.59
N CYS A 307 18.35 -10.68 -7.01
CA CYS A 307 17.59 -11.87 -7.37
C CYS A 307 16.82 -12.45 -6.17
N VAL A 308 17.46 -12.55 -5.01
CA VAL A 308 16.80 -13.00 -3.77
C VAL A 308 15.69 -12.04 -3.37
N ALA A 309 15.93 -10.73 -3.42
CA ALA A 309 14.91 -9.72 -3.16
C ALA A 309 13.73 -9.79 -4.15
N ALA A 310 14.00 -10.13 -5.44
CA ALA A 310 12.96 -10.29 -6.45
C ALA A 310 12.00 -11.46 -6.13
N VAL A 311 12.50 -12.55 -5.54
CA VAL A 311 11.64 -13.67 -5.10
C VAL A 311 10.65 -13.21 -4.01
N GLY A 312 11.12 -12.47 -3.01
CA GLY A 312 10.24 -11.89 -1.98
C GLY A 312 9.25 -10.88 -2.57
N GLY A 313 9.73 -10.02 -3.47
CA GLY A 313 8.91 -9.04 -4.18
C GLY A 313 7.80 -9.70 -5.01
N PHE A 314 8.08 -10.78 -5.70
CA PHE A 314 7.10 -11.54 -6.50
C PHE A 314 5.92 -12.05 -5.65
N CYS A 315 6.18 -12.54 -4.45
CA CYS A 315 5.16 -13.09 -3.58
C CYS A 315 4.25 -12.03 -2.94
N MET A 316 4.72 -10.78 -2.80
CA MET A 316 4.00 -9.73 -2.10
C MET A 316 2.64 -9.37 -2.74
N PRO A 317 2.51 -9.10 -4.06
CA PRO A 317 1.21 -8.83 -4.69
C PRO A 317 0.24 -10.00 -4.61
N LEU A 318 0.74 -11.23 -4.65
CA LEU A 318 -0.08 -12.43 -4.47
C LEU A 318 -0.68 -12.46 -3.05
N GLY A 319 0.12 -12.17 -2.04
CA GLY A 319 -0.30 -12.11 -0.65
C GLY A 319 -1.30 -10.97 -0.39
N ILE A 320 -1.04 -9.77 -0.91
CA ILE A 320 -1.97 -8.62 -0.82
C ILE A 320 -3.28 -8.92 -1.56
N GLY A 321 -3.21 -9.49 -2.76
CA GLY A 321 -4.39 -9.92 -3.52
C GLY A 321 -5.22 -10.94 -2.77
N ALA A 322 -4.57 -11.89 -2.08
CA ALA A 322 -5.22 -12.88 -1.24
C ALA A 322 -5.89 -12.24 -0.01
N LEU A 323 -5.23 -11.27 0.66
CA LEU A 323 -5.79 -10.48 1.76
C LEU A 323 -7.05 -9.73 1.29
N ASN A 324 -6.96 -9.01 0.18
CA ASN A 324 -8.10 -8.28 -0.40
C ASN A 324 -9.27 -9.22 -0.71
N ARG A 325 -8.98 -10.42 -1.21
CA ARG A 325 -10.00 -11.44 -1.47
C ARG A 325 -10.62 -11.95 -0.18
N ILE A 326 -9.84 -12.20 0.90
CA ILE A 326 -10.37 -12.61 2.21
C ILE A 326 -11.37 -11.56 2.71
N ILE A 327 -10.98 -10.29 2.70
CA ILE A 327 -11.85 -9.20 3.15
C ILE A 327 -13.10 -9.13 2.28
N SER A 328 -12.96 -9.07 0.95
CA SER A 328 -14.07 -8.87 0.01
C SER A 328 -15.08 -10.02 0.00
N THR A 329 -14.64 -11.26 0.30
CA THR A 329 -15.52 -12.44 0.30
C THR A 329 -16.18 -12.73 1.65
N ARG A 330 -15.69 -12.12 2.73
CA ARG A 330 -16.17 -12.36 4.09
C ARG A 330 -16.99 -11.21 4.67
N THR A 331 -16.95 -10.05 4.01
CA THR A 331 -17.63 -8.84 4.50
C THR A 331 -18.32 -8.10 3.37
N ASP A 332 -19.35 -7.34 3.73
CA ASP A 332 -20.14 -6.50 2.83
C ASP A 332 -20.32 -5.08 3.39
N GLY A 333 -20.63 -4.12 2.52
CA GLY A 333 -21.05 -2.78 2.89
C GLY A 333 -20.13 -2.06 3.88
N ALA A 334 -20.65 -1.76 5.07
CA ALA A 334 -19.94 -1.06 6.14
C ALA A 334 -18.81 -1.90 6.75
N ASP A 335 -19.04 -3.21 6.93
CA ASP A 335 -18.06 -4.12 7.52
C ASP A 335 -16.85 -4.32 6.61
N ARG A 336 -17.04 -4.34 5.28
CA ARG A 336 -15.94 -4.37 4.32
C ARG A 336 -15.05 -3.14 4.45
N ARG A 337 -15.66 -1.95 4.52
CA ARG A 337 -14.91 -0.70 4.72
C ARG A 337 -14.18 -0.69 6.06
N ALA A 338 -14.83 -1.20 7.12
CA ALA A 338 -14.20 -1.32 8.43
C ALA A 338 -13.02 -2.29 8.42
N ALA A 339 -13.13 -3.43 7.72
CA ALA A 339 -12.05 -4.41 7.59
C ALA A 339 -10.82 -3.86 6.85
N PHE A 340 -11.02 -3.16 5.73
CA PHE A 340 -9.92 -2.49 5.03
C PHE A 340 -9.30 -1.36 5.85
N ALA A 341 -10.11 -0.58 6.57
CA ALA A 341 -9.60 0.46 7.46
C ALA A 341 -8.79 -0.13 8.63
N ALA A 342 -9.24 -1.27 9.18
CA ALA A 342 -8.51 -1.97 10.23
C ALA A 342 -7.16 -2.50 9.73
N GLU A 343 -7.15 -3.08 8.52
CA GLU A 343 -5.93 -3.58 7.89
C GLU A 343 -4.92 -2.45 7.67
N SER A 344 -5.31 -1.37 7.00
CA SER A 344 -4.42 -0.22 6.77
C SER A 344 -3.91 0.37 8.08
N LEU A 345 -4.75 0.53 9.10
CA LEU A 345 -4.34 1.06 10.39
C LEU A 345 -3.31 0.16 11.07
N VAL A 346 -3.50 -1.15 11.05
CA VAL A 346 -2.58 -2.12 11.66
C VAL A 346 -1.28 -2.18 10.87
N HIS A 347 -1.34 -2.24 9.54
CA HIS A 347 -0.17 -2.32 8.68
C HIS A 347 0.69 -1.05 8.76
N ASP A 348 0.10 0.11 8.48
CA ASP A 348 0.80 1.40 8.44
C ASP A 348 1.32 1.79 9.83
N GLY A 349 0.53 1.47 10.87
CA GLY A 349 0.93 1.65 12.25
C GLY A 349 2.13 0.79 12.63
N ALA A 350 2.12 -0.46 12.23
CA ALA A 350 3.21 -1.39 12.48
C ALA A 350 4.48 -0.99 11.71
N VAL A 351 4.37 -0.53 10.45
CA VAL A 351 5.49 0.04 9.68
C VAL A 351 6.11 1.22 10.42
N SER A 352 5.28 2.15 10.90
CA SER A 352 5.75 3.36 11.60
C SER A 352 6.47 3.01 12.91
N ILE A 353 5.91 2.09 13.70
CA ILE A 353 6.54 1.58 14.93
C ILE A 353 7.83 0.85 14.61
N GLY A 354 7.82 -0.01 13.58
CA GLY A 354 9.00 -0.73 13.13
C GLY A 354 10.14 0.19 12.72
N LEU A 355 9.86 1.23 11.94
CA LEU A 355 10.86 2.22 11.54
C LEU A 355 11.40 2.99 12.74
N LEU A 356 10.54 3.41 13.67
CA LEU A 356 10.95 4.16 14.86
C LEU A 356 11.85 3.33 15.77
N ALA A 357 11.47 2.09 16.06
CA ALA A 357 12.24 1.20 16.93
C ALA A 357 13.43 0.55 16.20
N GLY A 358 13.30 0.39 14.89
CA GLY A 358 14.21 -0.40 14.05
C GLY A 358 15.64 0.13 14.06
N GLY A 359 15.83 1.45 14.03
CA GLY A 359 17.15 2.04 14.13
C GLY A 359 17.86 1.69 15.43
N ALA A 360 17.15 1.73 16.58
CA ALA A 360 17.69 1.32 17.87
C ALA A 360 18.02 -0.18 17.89
N ILE A 361 17.13 -1.02 17.36
CA ILE A 361 17.33 -2.47 17.27
C ILE A 361 18.58 -2.78 16.46
N ILE A 362 18.72 -2.18 15.27
CA ILE A 362 19.89 -2.38 14.41
C ILE A 362 21.17 -1.89 15.10
N GLY A 363 21.10 -0.75 15.79
CA GLY A 363 22.25 -0.19 16.53
C GLY A 363 22.77 -1.10 17.65
N VAL A 364 21.91 -1.91 18.27
CA VAL A 364 22.28 -2.85 19.35
C VAL A 364 22.65 -4.22 18.81
N VAL A 365 21.87 -4.73 17.84
CA VAL A 365 21.96 -6.13 17.39
C VAL A 365 22.79 -6.26 16.10
N GLY A 366 22.94 -5.17 15.33
CA GLY A 366 23.56 -5.16 14.00
C GLY A 366 22.56 -5.39 12.87
N ALA A 367 22.92 -4.97 11.66
CA ALA A 367 22.02 -5.02 10.51
C ALA A 367 21.72 -6.47 10.03
N GLY A 368 22.75 -7.31 9.91
CA GLY A 368 22.61 -8.70 9.45
C GLY A 368 21.71 -9.54 10.39
N PRO A 369 22.00 -9.65 11.69
CA PRO A 369 21.16 -10.39 12.62
C PRO A 369 19.73 -9.84 12.70
N THR A 370 19.53 -8.52 12.56
CA THR A 370 18.19 -7.91 12.54
C THR A 370 17.38 -8.37 11.33
N LEU A 371 17.99 -8.44 10.14
CA LEU A 371 17.35 -8.99 8.93
C LEU A 371 16.91 -10.45 9.14
N VAL A 372 17.78 -11.28 9.74
CA VAL A 372 17.45 -12.68 10.04
C VAL A 372 16.32 -12.76 11.05
N ALA A 373 16.37 -12.01 12.15
CA ALA A 373 15.32 -12.01 13.17
C ALA A 373 13.96 -11.55 12.59
N ALA A 374 13.96 -10.52 11.75
CA ALA A 374 12.77 -10.04 11.04
C ALA A 374 12.20 -11.12 10.12
N GLY A 375 13.06 -11.84 9.37
CA GLY A 375 12.66 -12.97 8.54
C GLY A 375 12.05 -14.11 9.35
N VAL A 376 12.66 -14.48 10.49
CA VAL A 376 12.11 -15.49 11.39
C VAL A 376 10.73 -15.08 11.92
N ALA A 377 10.56 -13.84 12.37
CA ALA A 377 9.25 -13.33 12.82
C ALA A 377 8.20 -13.41 11.72
N GLN A 378 8.56 -13.07 10.48
CA GLN A 378 7.69 -13.14 9.31
C GLN A 378 7.27 -14.58 9.01
N VAL A 379 8.21 -15.54 9.00
CA VAL A 379 7.92 -16.97 8.81
C VAL A 379 7.07 -17.49 9.96
N ALA A 380 7.38 -17.16 11.18
CA ALA A 380 6.64 -17.59 12.36
C ALA A 380 5.16 -17.14 12.27
N VAL A 381 4.89 -15.87 11.98
CA VAL A 381 3.49 -15.41 11.86
C VAL A 381 2.77 -16.08 10.70
N ALA A 382 3.44 -16.34 9.57
CA ALA A 382 2.86 -17.06 8.44
C ALA A 382 2.49 -18.50 8.84
N LEU A 383 3.33 -19.15 9.61
CA LEU A 383 3.07 -20.49 10.14
C LEU A 383 1.94 -20.50 11.17
N PHE A 384 1.88 -19.56 12.11
CA PHE A 384 0.83 -19.51 13.14
C PHE A 384 -0.53 -19.07 12.61
N ALA A 385 -0.56 -18.09 11.72
CA ALA A 385 -1.79 -17.54 11.16
C ALA A 385 -2.28 -18.28 9.90
N GLY A 386 -1.44 -19.11 9.30
CA GLY A 386 -1.77 -19.89 8.11
C GLY A 386 -2.84 -20.98 8.33
N PRO A 387 -3.36 -21.57 7.26
CA PRO A 387 -4.36 -22.63 7.35
C PRO A 387 -3.70 -23.99 7.63
N TRP A 388 -3.74 -24.46 8.86
CA TRP A 388 -3.23 -25.79 9.20
C TRP A 388 -4.18 -26.92 8.80
N PRO A 389 -3.69 -28.13 8.46
CA PRO A 389 -4.47 -29.22 7.84
C PRO A 389 -5.66 -29.76 8.64
N LYS A 390 -5.74 -29.51 9.94
CA LYS A 390 -6.87 -29.99 10.79
C LYS A 390 -8.23 -29.38 10.41
N ILE A 391 -8.27 -28.25 9.71
CA ILE A 391 -9.53 -27.54 9.36
C ILE A 391 -10.03 -27.95 7.97
N SER A 392 -9.18 -28.51 7.11
CA SER A 392 -9.54 -28.88 5.73
C SER A 392 -10.55 -30.06 5.62
N ARG A 393 -10.70 -30.88 6.65
CA ARG A 393 -11.68 -31.98 6.63
C ARG A 393 -13.12 -31.50 6.83
N LEU A 394 -13.34 -30.47 7.64
CA LEU A 394 -14.67 -29.89 7.87
C LEU A 394 -15.14 -29.01 6.71
N GLU A 395 -14.23 -28.21 6.10
CA GLU A 395 -14.57 -27.40 4.92
C GLU A 395 -14.81 -28.26 3.67
N ARG A 396 -14.11 -29.36 3.48
CA ARG A 396 -14.41 -30.32 2.40
C ARG A 396 -15.78 -30.98 2.57
N ARG A 397 -16.22 -31.27 3.80
CA ARG A 397 -17.58 -31.76 4.08
C ARG A 397 -18.64 -30.68 3.78
N HIS A 398 -18.40 -29.41 4.14
CA HIS A 398 -19.33 -28.30 3.85
C HIS A 398 -19.42 -27.99 2.36
N ARG A 399 -18.29 -28.03 1.61
CA ARG A 399 -18.31 -27.85 0.14
C ARG A 399 -18.99 -29.00 -0.58
N ARG A 400 -18.81 -30.24 -0.13
CA ARG A 400 -19.56 -31.40 -0.67
C ARG A 400 -21.06 -31.33 -0.33
N GLY A 401 -21.45 -30.80 0.83
CA GLY A 401 -22.85 -30.57 1.22
C GLY A 401 -23.50 -29.42 0.44
N ALA A 402 -22.79 -28.33 0.21
CA ALA A 402 -23.27 -27.18 -0.58
C ALA A 402 -23.40 -27.53 -2.07
N GLY A 403 -22.44 -28.26 -2.65
CA GLY A 403 -22.52 -28.74 -4.04
C GLY A 403 -23.68 -29.74 -4.26
N ARG A 404 -24.01 -30.58 -3.27
CA ARG A 404 -25.20 -31.45 -3.32
C ARG A 404 -26.51 -30.65 -3.26
N ARG A 405 -26.60 -29.59 -2.41
CA ARG A 405 -27.80 -28.72 -2.32
C ARG A 405 -28.04 -27.90 -3.60
N VAL A 406 -27.00 -27.41 -4.27
CA VAL A 406 -27.11 -26.69 -5.54
C VAL A 406 -27.53 -27.65 -6.66
N ARG A 407 -27.02 -28.89 -6.68
CA ARG A 407 -27.43 -29.92 -7.65
C ARG A 407 -28.88 -30.36 -7.44
N TYR A 408 -29.33 -30.52 -6.19
CA TYR A 408 -30.73 -30.83 -5.89
C TYR A 408 -31.69 -29.70 -6.25
N ARG A 409 -31.27 -28.44 -6.09
CA ARG A 409 -32.09 -27.28 -6.47
C ARG A 409 -32.21 -27.13 -7.98
N ARG A 410 -31.13 -27.43 -8.73
CA ARG A 410 -31.18 -27.45 -10.21
C ARG A 410 -32.03 -28.59 -10.77
N VAL A 411 -31.96 -29.76 -10.18
CA VAL A 411 -32.80 -30.89 -10.58
C VAL A 411 -34.28 -30.61 -10.27
N ARG A 412 -34.60 -29.95 -9.16
CA ARG A 412 -35.99 -29.61 -8.80
C ARG A 412 -36.56 -28.48 -9.68
N LEU A 413 -35.74 -27.53 -10.13
CA LEU A 413 -36.14 -26.49 -11.10
C LEU A 413 -36.34 -27.09 -12.50
N ALA A 414 -35.53 -28.04 -12.94
CA ALA A 414 -35.71 -28.73 -14.22
C ALA A 414 -36.97 -29.63 -14.23
N MET A 415 -37.37 -30.23 -13.08
CA MET A 415 -38.59 -31.03 -13.00
C MET A 415 -39.88 -30.18 -12.89
N VAL A 416 -39.76 -28.88 -12.58
CA VAL A 416 -40.92 -27.96 -12.54
C VAL A 416 -41.16 -27.35 -13.94
N ASP A 417 -40.13 -27.16 -14.76
CA ASP A 417 -40.26 -26.66 -16.13
C ASP A 417 -40.79 -27.70 -17.11
N ASP A 418 -40.61 -29.02 -16.85
CA ASP A 418 -41.17 -30.09 -17.70
C ASP A 418 -42.64 -30.44 -17.41
N GLY A 419 -43.24 -29.76 -16.41
CA GLY A 419 -44.62 -30.04 -15.94
C GLY A 419 -45.73 -29.15 -16.55
N GLU A 420 -45.40 -28.09 -17.26
CA GLU A 420 -46.39 -27.13 -17.81
C GLU A 420 -46.65 -27.19 -19.32
N ALA A 421 -46.22 -28.26 -19.99
CA ALA A 421 -46.55 -28.45 -21.41
C ALA A 421 -47.52 -29.61 -21.56
N ALA A 422 -48.81 -29.39 -21.40
CA ALA A 422 -49.89 -30.04 -22.10
C ALA A 422 -51.26 -29.89 -21.38
N TRP A 423 -52.06 -28.88 -21.76
CA TRP A 423 -53.52 -29.07 -21.86
C TRP A 423 -54.13 -28.12 -22.88
N PRO A 424 -54.74 -28.63 -23.94
CA PRO A 424 -55.46 -27.82 -24.92
C PRO A 424 -56.96 -27.81 -24.58
N GLY A 425 -57.57 -26.64 -24.74
CA GLY A 425 -58.98 -26.53 -25.01
C GLY A 425 -59.90 -26.15 -23.85
N ASN A 426 -60.35 -24.87 -23.91
CA ASN A 426 -61.80 -24.63 -24.03
C ASN A 426 -62.06 -23.16 -24.42
N THR A 427 -62.67 -23.03 -25.59
CA THR A 427 -63.38 -21.86 -26.07
C THR A 427 -64.66 -21.69 -25.34
N VAL A 428 -64.95 -20.51 -24.73
CA VAL A 428 -66.34 -19.99 -24.62
C VAL A 428 -66.31 -18.46 -24.77
N ARG A 429 -67.15 -18.03 -25.68
CA ARG A 429 -67.57 -16.70 -26.06
C ARG A 429 -68.33 -15.92 -24.95
N GLY A 430 -68.34 -14.61 -25.15
CA GLY A 430 -69.41 -13.68 -24.70
C GLY A 430 -68.93 -12.77 -23.58
N GLY A 431 -69.00 -11.50 -23.67
CA GLY A 431 -69.91 -10.56 -24.18
C GLY A 431 -69.70 -9.25 -23.46
N ALA A 432 -69.66 -8.23 -24.18
CA ALA A 432 -70.16 -6.87 -23.98
C ALA A 432 -70.25 -6.21 -22.59
N GLY A 433 -69.79 -4.97 -22.55
CA GLY A 433 -70.55 -3.92 -21.88
C GLY A 433 -69.82 -3.07 -20.84
N GLY A 434 -69.60 -1.82 -21.15
CA GLY A 434 -70.07 -0.74 -20.31
C GLY A 434 -69.06 0.14 -19.58
N THR A 435 -68.72 1.22 -20.20
CA THR A 435 -68.83 2.64 -19.77
C THR A 435 -68.40 3.05 -18.34
N SER A 436 -67.51 3.97 -18.31
CA SER A 436 -67.64 5.35 -17.76
C SER A 436 -67.15 5.70 -16.36
N ARG A 437 -66.34 6.76 -16.38
CA ARG A 437 -66.31 7.96 -15.52
C ARG A 437 -65.54 7.95 -14.17
N THR A 438 -64.52 8.78 -14.21
CA THR A 438 -64.27 9.94 -13.32
C THR A 438 -64.08 9.70 -11.82
N ARG A 439 -62.95 9.92 -11.31
CA ARG A 439 -62.38 11.11 -10.65
C ARG A 439 -60.91 10.93 -10.35
#